data_9e5d66246df6fad9aebb262abbf109af
#
_entry.id   9e5d66246df6fad9aebb262abbf109af
#
_cell.length_a   1.000
_cell.length_b   1.000
_cell.length_c   1.000
_cell.angle_alpha   90.00
_cell.angle_beta   90.00
_cell.angle_gamma   90.00
#
_symmetry.space_group_name_H-M   'P 1'
#
loop_
_entity.id
_entity.type
_entity.pdbx_description
1 polymer ?
#
loop_
_entity_poly.entity_id
_entity_poly.type
_entity_poly.pdbx_seq_one_letter_code
_entity_poly.pdbx_strand_id
1 'polypeptide(L)'
;MRKNLRGRKATAIALASVMAMSLAACGRQDGSNQGGQTEQKEYVYVPEYLELDDNTNSSYSNMTVQGDKLYYTNYQWDEASGESKVVLGAYSLTDGSREDLPITINADGGGIYSMQADAEGNIYTAEFEWNATEGDDAYTQQTTVLHKYDTSGTELMAQDITDIMQQDENNSYVGSMCLDDQGRFYISSDSLIRLFGSDGQFQGAVQTDSQWIQGMGKAKDGKVYLAYYDQSGNVKL
;
A
#
# COMPACT_ATOMS: atom_id res chain seq x y z
N MET A 1 -24.73 25.35 26.24
CA MET A 1 -24.10 24.15 26.81
C MET A 1 -22.64 24.12 26.43
N ARG A 2 -21.73 24.54 27.31
CA ARG A 2 -20.28 24.46 27.13
C ARG A 2 -19.78 23.36 28.06
N LYS A 3 -19.53 22.16 27.56
CA LYS A 3 -18.93 21.07 28.36
C LYS A 3 -17.89 20.31 27.55
N ASN A 4 -16.71 20.20 28.15
CA ASN A 4 -15.70 19.14 27.93
C ASN A 4 -14.66 19.28 26.81
N LEU A 5 -14.13 20.48 26.55
CA LEU A 5 -12.87 20.59 25.78
C LEU A 5 -11.58 20.42 26.64
N ARG A 6 -11.69 20.47 27.98
CA ARG A 6 -10.51 20.39 28.86
C ARG A 6 -9.96 18.95 29.04
N GLY A 7 -10.80 17.92 28.91
CA GLY A 7 -10.37 16.53 29.10
C GLY A 7 -9.55 15.96 27.94
N ARG A 8 -9.85 16.39 26.72
CA ARG A 8 -9.15 15.87 25.50
C ARG A 8 -7.72 16.39 25.38
N LYS A 9 -7.46 17.63 25.80
CA LYS A 9 -6.11 18.19 25.73
C LYS A 9 -5.14 17.57 26.75
N ALA A 10 -5.64 17.15 27.91
CA ALA A 10 -4.80 16.50 28.92
C ALA A 10 -4.38 15.09 28.53
N THR A 11 -5.24 14.34 27.83
CA THR A 11 -4.93 12.99 27.36
C THR A 11 -3.93 12.99 26.19
N ALA A 12 -4.02 13.97 25.29
CA ALA A 12 -3.08 14.12 24.18
C ALA A 12 -1.67 14.48 24.67
N ILE A 13 -1.57 15.34 25.69
CA ILE A 13 -0.26 15.72 26.27
C ILE A 13 0.39 14.54 27.01
N ALA A 14 -0.40 13.70 27.68
CA ALA A 14 0.12 12.52 28.38
C ALA A 14 0.64 11.43 27.41
N LEU A 15 -0.02 11.24 26.27
CA LEU A 15 0.47 10.31 25.24
C LEU A 15 1.76 10.81 24.55
N ALA A 16 1.85 12.11 24.27
CA ALA A 16 3.04 12.71 23.67
C ALA A 16 4.27 12.61 24.61
N SER A 17 4.08 12.74 25.91
CA SER A 17 5.19 12.62 26.88
C SER A 17 5.67 11.18 27.08
N VAL A 18 4.83 10.17 26.92
CA VAL A 18 5.24 8.76 27.00
C VAL A 18 6.00 8.32 25.74
N MET A 19 5.66 8.82 24.56
CA MET A 19 6.43 8.55 23.33
C MET A 19 7.78 9.26 23.31
N ALA A 20 7.89 10.46 23.86
CA ALA A 20 9.17 11.17 23.97
C ALA A 20 10.17 10.47 24.89
N MET A 21 9.71 9.79 25.95
CA MET A 21 10.58 9.04 26.85
C MET A 21 11.05 7.69 26.28
N SER A 22 10.30 7.07 25.38
CA SER A 22 10.71 5.82 24.74
C SER A 22 11.76 6.00 23.65
N LEU A 23 11.86 7.19 23.05
CA LEU A 23 12.90 7.51 22.04
C LEU A 23 14.24 7.88 22.67
N ALA A 24 14.27 8.29 23.94
CA ALA A 24 15.53 8.61 24.65
C ALA A 24 16.32 7.36 25.11
N ALA A 25 15.72 6.17 25.07
CA ALA A 25 16.34 4.94 25.55
C ALA A 25 17.17 4.17 24.50
N CYS A 26 17.14 4.56 23.22
CA CYS A 26 17.85 3.86 22.14
C CYS A 26 19.14 4.53 21.67
N GLY A 27 19.66 5.52 22.37
CA GLY A 27 20.81 6.31 21.92
C GLY A 27 21.98 6.37 22.90
N ARG A 28 22.49 5.21 23.39
CA ARG A 28 23.78 5.20 24.10
C ARG A 28 24.59 4.00 23.69
N GLN A 29 25.42 4.20 22.69
CA GLN A 29 26.55 3.32 22.43
C GLN A 29 27.83 4.21 22.52
N ASP A 30 28.53 4.09 23.64
CA ASP A 30 29.85 4.69 23.83
C ASP A 30 30.85 4.01 22.89
N GLY A 31 31.39 4.75 21.96
CA GLY A 31 32.51 4.35 21.13
C GLY A 31 33.30 5.58 20.69
N SER A 32 34.38 5.86 21.44
CA SER A 32 35.33 6.91 21.13
C SER A 32 35.94 6.78 19.73
N ASN A 33 35.68 7.76 18.83
CA ASN A 33 36.66 8.15 17.81
C ASN A 33 36.44 9.62 17.40
N GLN A 34 37.52 10.39 17.48
CA GLN A 34 37.61 11.78 17.06
C GLN A 34 37.46 11.89 15.54
N GLY A 35 36.68 12.85 15.07
CA GLY A 35 36.76 13.34 13.71
C GLY A 35 35.39 13.66 13.11
N GLY A 36 35.05 14.95 13.09
CA GLY A 36 33.95 15.51 12.29
C GLY A 36 32.62 15.54 13.03
N GLN A 37 32.25 16.70 13.58
CA GLN A 37 30.89 17.00 13.99
C GLN A 37 30.00 17.05 12.76
N THR A 38 29.40 15.93 12.38
CA THR A 38 28.18 15.92 11.62
C THR A 38 27.06 16.33 12.58
N GLU A 39 26.47 17.51 12.40
CA GLU A 39 25.23 17.89 13.08
C GLU A 39 24.20 16.76 12.83
N GLN A 40 23.96 15.98 13.88
CA GLN A 40 22.91 14.98 13.85
C GLN A 40 21.59 15.76 13.90
N LYS A 41 20.96 15.96 12.74
CA LYS A 41 19.64 16.56 12.67
C LYS A 41 18.68 15.64 13.39
N GLU A 42 18.18 16.10 14.52
CA GLU A 42 17.13 15.41 15.26
C GLU A 42 15.81 15.62 14.47
N TYR A 43 15.31 14.57 13.85
CA TYR A 43 14.03 14.59 13.16
C TYR A 43 12.92 14.25 14.16
N VAL A 44 12.01 15.18 14.37
CA VAL A 44 10.79 14.96 15.15
C VAL A 44 9.66 14.66 14.17
N TYR A 45 9.09 13.48 14.27
CA TYR A 45 7.90 13.13 13.51
C TYR A 45 6.68 13.63 14.28
N VAL A 46 5.95 14.56 13.70
CA VAL A 46 4.67 15.03 14.22
C VAL A 46 3.57 14.34 13.40
N PRO A 47 2.72 13.51 14.02
CA PRO A 47 1.63 12.89 13.28
C PRO A 47 0.62 13.95 12.88
N GLU A 48 0.24 13.92 11.60
CA GLU A 48 -0.85 14.71 11.04
C GLU A 48 -1.99 13.76 10.69
N TYR A 49 -3.21 14.13 11.10
CA TYR A 49 -4.41 13.33 10.84
C TYR A 49 -5.15 13.90 9.64
N LEU A 50 -5.38 13.05 8.64
CA LEU A 50 -6.17 13.38 7.48
C LEU A 50 -7.62 12.94 7.71
N GLU A 51 -8.57 13.85 7.52
CA GLU A 51 -10.00 13.54 7.54
C GLU A 51 -10.44 13.23 6.12
N LEU A 52 -10.56 11.95 5.78
CA LEU A 52 -10.94 11.54 4.43
C LEU A 52 -12.46 11.58 4.23
N ASP A 53 -13.27 11.15 5.18
CA ASP A 53 -14.73 11.19 5.12
C ASP A 53 -15.36 10.93 6.48
N ASP A 54 -16.61 11.38 6.67
CA ASP A 54 -17.45 11.05 7.83
C ASP A 54 -18.40 9.87 7.54
N ASN A 55 -18.32 9.27 6.34
CA ASN A 55 -19.22 8.21 5.95
C ASN A 55 -18.88 6.89 6.65
N THR A 56 -19.80 6.40 7.48
CA THR A 56 -19.63 5.15 8.24
C THR A 56 -19.68 3.88 7.39
N ASN A 57 -20.15 3.98 6.14
CA ASN A 57 -20.25 2.87 5.18
C ASN A 57 -19.02 2.78 4.24
N SER A 58 -17.94 3.48 4.58
CA SER A 58 -16.71 3.51 3.80
C SER A 58 -15.56 2.88 4.57
N SER A 59 -14.70 2.14 3.86
CA SER A 59 -13.45 1.59 4.37
C SER A 59 -12.30 1.92 3.43
N TYR A 60 -11.30 2.61 3.95
CA TYR A 60 -10.13 3.04 3.19
C TYR A 60 -8.99 2.03 3.30
N SER A 61 -8.36 1.72 2.18
CA SER A 61 -7.23 0.81 2.11
C SER A 61 -6.32 1.12 0.91
N ASN A 62 -5.26 0.34 0.71
CA ASN A 62 -4.33 0.47 -0.41
C ASN A 62 -3.88 1.91 -0.66
N MET A 63 -3.23 2.50 0.32
CA MET A 63 -2.76 3.87 0.24
C MET A 63 -1.36 3.96 -0.35
N THR A 64 -1.15 4.90 -1.29
CA THR A 64 0.18 5.22 -1.83
C THR A 64 0.34 6.73 -1.98
N VAL A 65 1.57 7.22 -1.79
CA VAL A 65 1.89 8.63 -1.98
C VAL A 65 2.74 8.79 -3.22
N GLN A 66 2.32 9.68 -4.11
CA GLN A 66 3.11 10.08 -5.27
C GLN A 66 3.07 11.60 -5.42
N GLY A 67 4.25 12.23 -5.40
CA GLY A 67 4.34 13.68 -5.38
C GLY A 67 3.69 14.30 -4.14
N ASP A 68 2.72 15.17 -4.37
CA ASP A 68 1.91 15.83 -3.34
C ASP A 68 0.51 15.21 -3.16
N LYS A 69 0.27 14.04 -3.74
CA LYS A 69 -1.01 13.34 -3.65
C LYS A 69 -0.89 12.04 -2.87
N LEU A 70 -1.86 11.80 -1.99
CA LEU A 70 -2.16 10.51 -1.41
C LEU A 70 -3.29 9.86 -2.23
N TYR A 71 -3.01 8.75 -2.87
CA TYR A 71 -4.00 7.92 -3.55
C TYR A 71 -4.48 6.82 -2.60
N TYR A 72 -5.76 6.49 -2.68
CA TYR A 72 -6.37 5.49 -1.81
C TYR A 72 -7.52 4.77 -2.50
N THR A 73 -7.85 3.58 -2.01
CA THR A 73 -9.08 2.87 -2.35
C THR A 73 -10.10 3.05 -1.24
N ASN A 74 -11.35 3.26 -1.63
CA ASN A 74 -12.49 3.40 -0.74
C ASN A 74 -13.53 2.33 -1.07
N TYR A 75 -13.68 1.35 -0.19
CA TYR A 75 -14.76 0.38 -0.27
C TYR A 75 -16.07 1.02 0.20
N GLN A 76 -17.07 1.00 -0.66
CA GLN A 76 -18.39 1.55 -0.40
C GLN A 76 -19.43 0.45 -0.51
N TRP A 77 -20.30 0.37 0.48
CA TRP A 77 -21.45 -0.50 0.51
C TRP A 77 -22.72 0.32 0.27
N ASP A 78 -23.50 -0.07 -0.74
CA ASP A 78 -24.82 0.51 -1.01
C ASP A 78 -25.90 -0.36 -0.36
N GLU A 79 -26.49 0.14 0.74
CA GLU A 79 -27.54 -0.59 1.47
C GLU A 79 -28.82 -0.81 0.64
N ALA A 80 -29.06 0.04 -0.36
CA ALA A 80 -30.29 -0.02 -1.15
C ALA A 80 -30.23 -1.10 -2.26
N SER A 81 -29.06 -1.24 -2.90
CA SER A 81 -28.84 -2.28 -3.92
C SER A 81 -28.25 -3.57 -3.34
N GLY A 82 -27.57 -3.49 -2.18
CA GLY A 82 -26.80 -4.58 -1.60
C GLY A 82 -25.50 -4.86 -2.35
N GLU A 83 -25.00 -3.88 -3.10
CA GLU A 83 -23.81 -4.01 -3.92
C GLU A 83 -22.60 -3.33 -3.25
N SER A 84 -21.42 -3.89 -3.44
CA SER A 84 -20.15 -3.31 -3.04
C SER A 84 -19.38 -2.81 -4.25
N LYS A 85 -18.71 -1.66 -4.09
CA LYS A 85 -17.78 -1.14 -5.08
C LYS A 85 -16.53 -0.59 -4.44
N VAL A 86 -15.43 -0.61 -5.18
CA VAL A 86 -14.21 0.11 -4.82
C VAL A 86 -14.11 1.35 -5.70
N VAL A 87 -14.08 2.51 -5.07
CA VAL A 87 -13.81 3.80 -5.71
C VAL A 87 -12.39 4.20 -5.39
N LEU A 88 -11.64 4.62 -6.38
CA LEU A 88 -10.31 5.16 -6.19
C LEU A 88 -10.41 6.66 -5.97
N GLY A 89 -9.64 7.18 -5.02
CA GLY A 89 -9.61 8.60 -4.71
C GLY A 89 -8.21 9.14 -4.59
N ALA A 90 -8.09 10.45 -4.69
CA ALA A 90 -6.87 11.19 -4.44
C ALA A 90 -7.13 12.35 -3.46
N TYR A 91 -6.16 12.55 -2.56
CA TYR A 91 -6.14 13.63 -1.58
C TYR A 91 -4.87 14.46 -1.79
N SER A 92 -5.03 15.77 -1.97
CA SER A 92 -3.90 16.69 -2.07
C SER A 92 -3.29 16.96 -0.69
N LEU A 93 -2.02 16.63 -0.53
CA LEU A 93 -1.26 16.91 0.70
C LEU A 93 -0.94 18.42 0.86
N THR A 94 -1.14 19.22 -0.20
CA THR A 94 -0.85 20.66 -0.20
C THR A 94 -2.01 21.49 0.30
N ASP A 95 -3.23 21.21 -0.17
CA ASP A 95 -4.41 22.04 0.12
C ASP A 95 -5.58 21.28 0.75
N GLY A 96 -5.43 19.95 0.92
CA GLY A 96 -6.46 19.11 1.52
C GLY A 96 -7.65 18.81 0.60
N SER A 97 -7.58 19.17 -0.69
CA SER A 97 -8.64 18.85 -1.63
C SER A 97 -8.71 17.36 -1.91
N ARG A 98 -9.93 16.88 -2.19
CA ARG A 98 -10.22 15.48 -2.51
C ARG A 98 -10.91 15.39 -3.85
N GLU A 99 -10.61 14.32 -4.57
CA GLU A 99 -11.25 13.97 -5.82
C GLU A 99 -11.47 12.45 -5.89
N ASP A 100 -12.62 12.02 -6.38
CA ASP A 100 -12.82 10.64 -6.80
C ASP A 100 -12.25 10.50 -8.21
N LEU A 101 -11.40 9.50 -8.39
CA LEU A 101 -10.89 9.17 -9.72
C LEU A 101 -12.01 8.44 -10.50
N PRO A 102 -12.11 8.63 -11.82
CA PRO A 102 -13.14 7.99 -12.62
C PRO A 102 -12.84 6.49 -12.87
N ILE A 103 -12.40 5.80 -11.84
CA ILE A 103 -12.05 4.37 -11.82
C ILE A 103 -12.90 3.72 -10.72
N THR A 104 -13.78 2.81 -11.11
CA THR A 104 -14.62 2.06 -10.19
C THR A 104 -14.49 0.58 -10.49
N ILE A 105 -14.23 -0.21 -9.46
CA ILE A 105 -14.05 -1.64 -9.54
C ILE A 105 -15.20 -2.32 -8.81
N ASN A 106 -15.79 -3.31 -9.45
CA ASN A 106 -16.82 -4.13 -8.81
C ASN A 106 -16.17 -4.95 -7.68
N ALA A 107 -16.69 -4.81 -6.47
CA ALA A 107 -16.20 -5.53 -5.30
C ALA A 107 -17.05 -6.78 -4.98
N ASP A 108 -18.13 -7.03 -5.73
CA ASP A 108 -18.94 -8.23 -5.58
C ASP A 108 -18.22 -9.45 -6.19
N GLY A 109 -17.52 -10.17 -5.35
CA GLY A 109 -16.71 -11.31 -5.76
C GLY A 109 -15.28 -10.98 -6.18
N GLY A 110 -14.80 -9.74 -5.94
CA GLY A 110 -13.44 -9.33 -6.28
C GLY A 110 -12.91 -8.20 -5.41
N GLY A 111 -11.80 -7.60 -5.84
CA GLY A 111 -11.19 -6.46 -5.14
C GLY A 111 -9.79 -6.12 -5.61
N ILE A 112 -9.14 -5.25 -4.85
CA ILE A 112 -7.78 -4.81 -5.11
C ILE A 112 -6.85 -5.35 -4.04
N TYR A 113 -5.79 -6.04 -4.46
CA TYR A 113 -4.70 -6.44 -3.57
C TYR A 113 -3.78 -5.27 -3.25
N SER A 114 -3.40 -4.52 -4.29
CA SER A 114 -2.44 -3.43 -4.16
C SER A 114 -2.65 -2.39 -5.24
N MET A 115 -2.29 -1.15 -4.93
CA MET A 115 -2.38 0.00 -5.82
C MET A 115 -1.10 0.83 -5.74
N GLN A 116 -0.69 1.37 -6.89
CA GLN A 116 0.42 2.31 -7.01
C GLN A 116 0.05 3.43 -7.98
N ALA A 117 0.76 4.57 -7.88
CA ALA A 117 0.64 5.66 -8.84
C ALA A 117 2.03 6.02 -9.40
N ASP A 118 2.09 6.40 -10.69
CA ASP A 118 3.31 6.96 -11.28
C ASP A 118 3.35 8.50 -11.21
N ALA A 119 4.45 9.08 -11.69
CA ALA A 119 4.65 10.53 -11.65
C ALA A 119 3.67 11.32 -12.54
N GLU A 120 3.12 10.68 -13.55
CA GLU A 120 2.12 11.24 -14.47
C GLU A 120 0.70 11.15 -13.89
N GLY A 121 0.52 10.44 -12.76
CA GLY A 121 -0.76 10.21 -12.10
C GLY A 121 -1.55 9.03 -12.67
N ASN A 122 -0.93 8.18 -13.50
CA ASN A 122 -1.55 6.92 -13.89
C ASN A 122 -1.60 5.99 -12.67
N ILE A 123 -2.70 5.24 -12.58
CA ILE A 123 -2.94 4.30 -11.49
C ILE A 123 -2.69 2.88 -12.00
N TYR A 124 -2.00 2.13 -11.18
CA TYR A 124 -1.71 0.71 -11.41
C TYR A 124 -2.33 -0.09 -10.27
N THR A 125 -3.07 -1.15 -10.62
CA THR A 125 -3.68 -2.04 -9.64
C THR A 125 -3.31 -3.49 -9.91
N ALA A 126 -3.25 -4.27 -8.84
CA ALA A 126 -3.32 -5.72 -8.90
C ALA A 126 -4.69 -6.11 -8.34
N GLU A 127 -5.54 -6.61 -9.21
CA GLU A 127 -6.94 -6.92 -8.91
C GLU A 127 -7.17 -8.43 -8.89
N PHE A 128 -8.17 -8.85 -8.13
CA PHE A 128 -8.60 -10.24 -8.12
C PHE A 128 -10.10 -10.35 -8.30
N GLU A 129 -10.52 -11.43 -8.94
CA GLU A 129 -11.92 -11.82 -9.03
C GLU A 129 -12.07 -13.30 -8.66
N TRP A 130 -13.12 -13.60 -7.89
CA TRP A 130 -13.55 -14.97 -7.63
C TRP A 130 -14.55 -15.39 -8.68
N ASN A 131 -14.19 -16.35 -9.49
CA ASN A 131 -15.11 -16.95 -10.44
C ASN A 131 -16.00 -17.96 -9.73
N ALA A 132 -17.31 -17.72 -9.71
CA ALA A 132 -18.28 -18.71 -9.26
C ALA A 132 -18.29 -19.89 -10.26
N THR A 133 -17.81 -21.05 -9.84
CA THR A 133 -18.02 -22.30 -10.58
C THR A 133 -19.36 -22.90 -10.14
N GLU A 134 -20.15 -23.45 -11.10
CA GLU A 134 -21.37 -24.20 -10.77
C GLU A 134 -21.00 -25.43 -9.93
N GLY A 135 -21.41 -25.45 -8.66
CA GLY A 135 -21.21 -26.57 -7.74
C GLY A 135 -20.98 -26.13 -6.29
N ASP A 136 -20.85 -27.11 -5.39
CA ASP A 136 -20.66 -26.89 -3.94
C ASP A 136 -19.31 -26.20 -3.57
N ASP A 137 -18.38 -26.05 -4.54
CA ASP A 137 -17.08 -25.40 -4.37
C ASP A 137 -17.03 -24.02 -5.05
N ALA A 138 -18.06 -23.20 -4.83
CA ALA A 138 -18.38 -21.97 -5.56
C ALA A 138 -17.32 -20.85 -5.57
N TYR A 139 -16.11 -21.05 -5.03
CA TYR A 139 -15.05 -20.01 -4.94
C TYR A 139 -13.65 -20.55 -5.26
N THR A 140 -13.52 -21.53 -6.15
CA THR A 140 -12.27 -22.27 -6.33
C THR A 140 -11.32 -21.68 -7.37
N GLN A 141 -11.75 -20.72 -8.19
CA GLN A 141 -10.86 -20.09 -9.16
C GLN A 141 -10.80 -18.58 -8.94
N GLN A 142 -9.65 -18.12 -8.49
CA GLN A 142 -9.34 -16.71 -8.40
C GLN A 142 -8.51 -16.32 -9.60
N THR A 143 -8.92 -15.28 -10.32
CA THR A 143 -8.09 -14.60 -11.32
C THR A 143 -7.31 -13.47 -10.67
N THR A 144 -6.13 -13.16 -11.21
CA THR A 144 -5.32 -12.01 -10.82
C THR A 144 -4.92 -11.25 -12.07
N VAL A 145 -5.30 -9.97 -12.13
CA VAL A 145 -5.08 -9.11 -13.30
C VAL A 145 -4.33 -7.85 -12.87
N LEU A 146 -3.32 -7.48 -13.66
CA LEU A 146 -2.65 -6.18 -13.55
C LEU A 146 -3.34 -5.21 -14.47
N HIS A 147 -3.76 -4.06 -13.93
CA HIS A 147 -4.32 -2.97 -14.71
C HIS A 147 -3.47 -1.72 -14.65
N LYS A 148 -3.56 -0.91 -15.69
CA LYS A 148 -3.09 0.46 -15.74
C LYS A 148 -4.20 1.35 -16.25
N TYR A 149 -4.49 2.42 -15.53
CA TYR A 149 -5.47 3.43 -15.90
C TYR A 149 -4.77 4.79 -16.04
N ASP A 150 -5.20 5.60 -16.99
CA ASP A 150 -4.77 7.00 -17.06
C ASP A 150 -5.58 7.87 -16.09
N THR A 151 -5.23 9.16 -16.01
CA THR A 151 -5.90 10.14 -15.15
C THR A 151 -7.37 10.40 -15.51
N SER A 152 -7.83 9.99 -16.71
CA SER A 152 -9.23 10.05 -17.13
C SER A 152 -10.03 8.80 -16.76
N GLY A 153 -9.37 7.78 -16.17
CA GLY A 153 -9.95 6.48 -15.88
C GLY A 153 -9.99 5.52 -17.07
N THR A 154 -9.35 5.89 -18.18
CA THR A 154 -9.25 4.99 -19.33
C THR A 154 -8.25 3.86 -19.01
N GLU A 155 -8.69 2.61 -19.17
CA GLU A 155 -7.82 1.46 -19.04
C GLU A 155 -6.82 1.43 -20.21
N LEU A 156 -5.54 1.53 -19.87
CA LEU A 156 -4.43 1.47 -20.82
C LEU A 156 -3.83 0.07 -20.95
N MET A 157 -4.01 -0.78 -19.93
CA MET A 157 -3.50 -2.15 -19.89
C MET A 157 -4.39 -2.98 -18.96
N ALA A 158 -4.68 -4.20 -19.40
CA ALA A 158 -5.18 -5.29 -18.56
C ALA A 158 -4.39 -6.56 -18.91
N GLN A 159 -3.64 -7.09 -17.97
CA GLN A 159 -2.83 -8.30 -18.17
C GLN A 159 -3.19 -9.34 -17.11
N ASP A 160 -3.78 -10.44 -17.57
CA ASP A 160 -4.01 -11.61 -16.72
C ASP A 160 -2.67 -12.27 -16.39
N ILE A 161 -2.38 -12.38 -15.08
CA ILE A 161 -1.18 -12.99 -14.53
C ILE A 161 -1.50 -14.22 -13.69
N THR A 162 -2.73 -14.72 -13.74
CA THR A 162 -3.24 -15.82 -12.91
C THR A 162 -2.34 -17.06 -13.00
N ASP A 163 -2.02 -17.51 -14.22
CA ASP A 163 -1.18 -18.69 -14.42
C ASP A 163 0.21 -18.53 -13.81
N ILE A 164 0.77 -17.30 -13.87
CA ILE A 164 2.09 -17.01 -13.29
C ILE A 164 2.02 -17.01 -11.76
N MET A 165 0.95 -16.47 -11.20
CA MET A 165 0.75 -16.45 -9.73
C MET A 165 0.51 -17.85 -9.18
N GLN A 166 -0.18 -18.72 -9.91
CA GLN A 166 -0.54 -20.08 -9.49
C GLN A 166 0.56 -21.13 -9.73
N GLN A 167 1.68 -20.78 -10.38
CA GLN A 167 2.82 -21.71 -10.59
C GLN A 167 3.43 -22.20 -9.27
N ASP A 168 3.28 -21.46 -8.20
CA ASP A 168 3.72 -21.84 -6.86
C ASP A 168 2.55 -21.72 -5.89
N GLU A 169 1.99 -22.85 -5.48
CA GLU A 169 0.82 -22.93 -4.59
C GLU A 169 1.02 -22.19 -3.26
N ASN A 170 2.26 -22.10 -2.78
CA ASN A 170 2.60 -21.42 -1.53
C ASN A 170 2.71 -19.89 -1.72
N ASN A 171 2.84 -19.42 -2.96
CA ASN A 171 3.08 -18.02 -3.28
C ASN A 171 2.09 -17.51 -4.35
N SER A 172 0.82 -17.91 -4.27
CA SER A 172 -0.19 -17.62 -5.30
C SER A 172 -0.92 -16.28 -5.12
N TYR A 173 -0.70 -15.57 -4.03
CA TYR A 173 -1.36 -14.30 -3.75
C TYR A 173 -0.42 -13.08 -3.96
N VAL A 174 -1.00 -11.90 -4.05
CA VAL A 174 -0.27 -10.63 -4.08
C VAL A 174 -0.15 -10.08 -2.65
N GLY A 175 1.05 -10.10 -2.10
CA GLY A 175 1.33 -9.53 -0.77
C GLY A 175 1.58 -8.02 -0.83
N SER A 176 2.42 -7.59 -1.77
CA SER A 176 2.74 -6.18 -1.99
C SER A 176 3.13 -5.96 -3.45
N MET A 177 2.88 -4.77 -3.96
CA MET A 177 3.29 -4.35 -5.29
C MET A 177 4.10 -3.06 -5.20
N CYS A 178 5.13 -2.92 -6.03
CA CYS A 178 5.91 -1.70 -6.19
C CYS A 178 6.22 -1.47 -7.66
N LEU A 179 6.25 -0.20 -8.08
CA LEU A 179 6.68 0.20 -9.41
C LEU A 179 8.08 0.83 -9.35
N ASP A 180 8.91 0.56 -10.35
CA ASP A 180 10.13 1.34 -10.55
C ASP A 180 9.91 2.53 -11.50
N ASP A 181 10.99 3.28 -11.78
CA ASP A 181 10.95 4.45 -12.67
C ASP A 181 10.72 4.09 -14.15
N GLN A 182 10.76 2.80 -14.50
CA GLN A 182 10.47 2.29 -15.85
C GLN A 182 9.03 1.76 -15.96
N GLY A 183 8.25 1.86 -14.87
CA GLY A 183 6.89 1.32 -14.79
C GLY A 183 6.83 -0.21 -14.73
N ARG A 184 7.94 -0.88 -14.38
CA ARG A 184 7.94 -2.33 -14.17
C ARG A 184 7.33 -2.65 -12.81
N PHE A 185 6.61 -3.77 -12.74
CA PHE A 185 5.95 -4.23 -11.52
C PHE A 185 6.83 -5.23 -10.79
N TYR A 186 6.98 -5.02 -9.51
CA TYR A 186 7.54 -5.97 -8.55
C TYR A 186 6.41 -6.44 -7.66
N ILE A 187 6.10 -7.72 -7.68
CA ILE A 187 5.01 -8.31 -6.89
C ILE A 187 5.60 -9.33 -5.93
N SER A 188 5.38 -9.13 -4.64
CA SER A 188 5.79 -10.10 -3.63
C SER A 188 4.67 -11.06 -3.26
N SER A 189 5.04 -12.29 -2.98
CA SER A 189 4.22 -13.31 -2.34
C SER A 189 5.13 -14.05 -1.36
N ASP A 190 4.87 -13.96 -0.04
CA ASP A 190 5.76 -14.47 1.01
C ASP A 190 7.24 -14.11 0.79
N SER A 191 8.04 -15.05 0.28
CA SER A 191 9.48 -14.92 0.03
C SER A 191 9.85 -14.80 -1.45
N LEU A 192 8.87 -14.81 -2.36
CA LEU A 192 9.08 -14.74 -3.80
C LEU A 192 8.71 -13.36 -4.34
N ILE A 193 9.58 -12.80 -5.18
CA ILE A 193 9.31 -11.55 -5.92
C ILE A 193 9.22 -11.88 -7.39
N ARG A 194 8.10 -11.55 -8.02
CA ARG A 194 7.90 -11.66 -9.47
C ARG A 194 8.07 -10.30 -10.11
N LEU A 195 8.78 -10.26 -11.23
CA LEU A 195 9.02 -9.06 -12.03
C LEU A 195 8.19 -9.14 -13.31
N PHE A 196 7.44 -8.09 -13.59
CA PHE A 196 6.72 -7.89 -14.83
C PHE A 196 7.16 -6.59 -15.50
N GLY A 197 7.15 -6.57 -16.83
CA GLY A 197 7.41 -5.37 -17.63
C GLY A 197 6.32 -4.31 -17.44
N SER A 198 6.56 -3.11 -17.96
CA SER A 198 5.55 -2.03 -17.99
C SER A 198 4.31 -2.36 -18.85
N ASP A 199 4.41 -3.41 -19.67
CA ASP A 199 3.35 -4.02 -20.46
C ASP A 199 2.64 -5.19 -19.73
N GLY A 200 3.01 -5.45 -18.47
CA GLY A 200 2.49 -6.54 -17.66
C GLY A 200 3.05 -7.93 -17.99
N GLN A 201 3.98 -8.05 -18.94
CA GLN A 201 4.55 -9.35 -19.31
C GLN A 201 5.56 -9.84 -18.27
N PHE A 202 5.47 -11.13 -17.91
CA PHE A 202 6.37 -11.73 -16.93
C PHE A 202 7.82 -11.76 -17.44
N GLN A 203 8.75 -11.29 -16.61
CA GLN A 203 10.18 -11.20 -16.93
C GLN A 203 11.04 -12.15 -16.10
N GLY A 204 10.55 -12.61 -14.95
CA GLY A 204 11.27 -13.52 -14.09
C GLY A 204 10.84 -13.43 -12.62
N ALA A 205 11.47 -14.26 -11.80
CA ALA A 205 11.22 -14.25 -10.36
C ALA A 205 12.52 -14.39 -9.59
N VAL A 206 12.54 -13.84 -8.38
CA VAL A 206 13.66 -13.90 -7.44
C VAL A 206 13.15 -14.48 -6.13
N GLN A 207 13.72 -15.63 -5.73
CA GLN A 207 13.54 -16.17 -4.40
C GLN A 207 14.43 -15.43 -3.43
N THR A 208 13.84 -14.88 -2.38
CA THR A 208 14.59 -14.23 -1.30
C THR A 208 14.88 -15.22 -0.18
N ASP A 209 15.78 -14.88 0.73
CA ASP A 209 16.04 -15.59 1.96
C ASP A 209 15.10 -15.14 3.11
N SER A 210 14.10 -14.33 2.80
CA SER A 210 13.11 -13.87 3.76
C SER A 210 12.19 -15.01 4.18
N GLN A 211 11.68 -14.93 5.41
CA GLN A 211 10.54 -15.73 5.83
C GLN A 211 9.24 -15.14 5.32
N TRP A 212 9.16 -13.79 5.33
CA TRP A 212 8.00 -13.04 4.88
C TRP A 212 8.40 -11.61 4.49
N ILE A 213 7.96 -11.16 3.30
CA ILE A 213 8.12 -9.79 2.85
C ILE A 213 6.96 -8.96 3.40
N GLN A 214 7.28 -7.96 4.23
CA GLN A 214 6.31 -7.05 4.84
C GLN A 214 5.82 -5.97 3.86
N GLY A 215 6.69 -5.56 2.96
CA GLY A 215 6.37 -4.55 1.97
C GLY A 215 7.55 -4.20 1.08
N MET A 216 7.25 -3.50 0.02
CA MET A 216 8.21 -2.98 -0.93
C MET A 216 7.97 -1.49 -1.17
N GLY A 217 9.03 -0.75 -1.44
CA GLY A 217 8.92 0.66 -1.77
C GLY A 217 10.07 1.12 -2.65
N LYS A 218 9.77 2.07 -3.53
CA LYS A 218 10.78 2.72 -4.37
C LYS A 218 11.38 3.91 -3.63
N ALA A 219 12.69 3.96 -3.57
CA ALA A 219 13.41 5.12 -3.03
C ALA A 219 13.71 6.15 -4.12
N LYS A 220 14.18 7.33 -3.70
CA LYS A 220 14.54 8.44 -4.60
C LYS A 220 15.68 8.12 -5.56
N ASP A 221 16.48 7.10 -5.28
CA ASP A 221 17.57 6.62 -6.15
C ASP A 221 17.06 5.65 -7.25
N GLY A 222 15.74 5.45 -7.35
CA GLY A 222 15.09 4.56 -8.32
C GLY A 222 15.15 3.08 -7.96
N LYS A 223 15.76 2.71 -6.83
CA LYS A 223 15.82 1.32 -6.40
C LYS A 223 14.58 0.92 -5.63
N VAL A 224 14.18 -0.34 -5.79
CA VAL A 224 13.14 -0.98 -4.99
C VAL A 224 13.79 -1.61 -3.76
N TYR A 225 13.30 -1.24 -2.58
CA TYR A 225 13.72 -1.76 -1.29
C TYR A 225 12.64 -2.67 -0.72
N LEU A 226 13.09 -3.66 0.05
CA LEU A 226 12.24 -4.64 0.69
C LEU A 226 12.34 -4.48 2.20
N ALA A 227 11.19 -4.49 2.87
CA ALA A 227 11.13 -4.73 4.31
C ALA A 227 10.67 -6.16 4.55
N TYR A 228 11.45 -6.99 5.25
CA TYR A 228 11.14 -8.39 5.43
C TYR A 228 11.60 -8.93 6.79
N TYR A 229 11.05 -10.08 7.19
CA TYR A 229 11.55 -10.87 8.31
C TYR A 229 12.54 -11.90 7.81
N ASP A 230 13.72 -11.98 8.45
CA ASP A 230 14.68 -13.05 8.21
C ASP A 230 14.23 -14.36 8.91
N GLN A 231 14.96 -15.45 8.65
CA GLN A 231 14.67 -16.77 9.25
C GLN A 231 14.74 -16.79 10.79
N SER A 232 15.33 -15.77 11.41
CA SER A 232 15.41 -15.60 12.86
C SER A 232 14.32 -14.67 13.41
N GLY A 233 13.42 -14.18 12.55
CA GLY A 233 12.34 -13.27 12.91
C GLY A 233 12.78 -11.81 13.12
N ASN A 234 13.97 -11.41 12.65
CA ASN A 234 14.38 -10.03 12.70
C ASN A 234 13.93 -9.27 11.46
N VAL A 235 13.50 -8.01 11.65
CA VAL A 235 13.18 -7.11 10.54
C VAL A 235 14.47 -6.66 9.86
N LYS A 236 14.50 -6.75 8.54
CA LYS A 236 15.56 -6.29 7.64
C LYS A 236 15.00 -5.30 6.63
N LEU A 237 15.88 -4.47 6.11
CA LEU A 237 15.62 -3.53 5.03
C LEU A 237 16.69 -3.71 3.94
#